data_0137884a841dfffc3daa3dd564bcd526
#
_entry.id   0137884a841dfffc3daa3dd564bcd526
#
_cell.length_a   1.000
_cell.length_b   1.000
_cell.length_c   1.000
_cell.angle_alpha   90.00
_cell.angle_beta   90.00
_cell.angle_gamma   90.00
#
_symmetry.space_group_name_H-M   'P 1'
#
loop_
_entity.id
_entity.type
_entity.pdbx_description
1 polymer ?
#
loop_
_entity_poly.entity_id
_entity_poly.type
_entity_poly.pdbx_seq_one_letter_code
_entity_poly.pdbx_strand_id
1 'polypeptide(L)'
;MRAAALTIALFLAGCGTSSAVDAGWEGTPTDASFEGGSVNLADAYPTADPNPDASAPSPDFDASTSTTFTCTGKTLGSGSHDENVSSGGLARVAHMHVPSSYDATKGAMLVVAYHGFSESGYAQEIQSRMDKSSDAKGYIVAYPEGIATSWNAGDCCGDSWTGGVDDVQFTRDLLGAIEADYCIDPKRVFATGFSNGGFLSHRLGCEMSDVFGAIAPVAGVLGEAPSSCKPKRPIPVLDFHGLSDPVVPYNGGTPFINIGMGIVFRSVPDTLSFWVNENGCLAPPVTIFQNGDATCTEWSLCKGGADVVHCKIDQGGHQWPGGVALPIVGKCSTDISATDTIIDFFEAHPLP
;
A
#
# COMPACT_ATOMS: atom_id res chain seq x y z
N MET A 1 -25.22 26.76 1.65
CA MET A 1 -23.94 27.45 1.41
C MET A 1 -23.14 26.54 0.49
N ARG A 2 -22.78 27.01 -0.69
CA ARG A 2 -22.11 26.17 -1.71
C ARG A 2 -20.64 26.00 -1.28
N ALA A 3 -20.22 24.75 -1.02
CA ALA A 3 -18.80 24.42 -0.86
C ALA A 3 -18.09 24.64 -2.20
N ALA A 4 -17.05 25.46 -2.20
CA ALA A 4 -16.19 25.64 -3.37
C ALA A 4 -15.29 24.40 -3.48
N ALA A 5 -15.49 23.60 -4.52
CA ALA A 5 -14.57 22.54 -4.89
C ALA A 5 -13.26 23.20 -5.35
N LEU A 6 -12.19 22.97 -4.58
CA LEU A 6 -10.84 23.37 -4.96
C LEU A 6 -10.29 22.29 -5.92
N THR A 7 -10.43 22.55 -7.22
CA THR A 7 -9.82 21.69 -8.25
C THR A 7 -8.31 21.93 -8.23
N ILE A 8 -7.55 20.99 -7.70
CA ILE A 8 -6.07 21.02 -7.74
C ILE A 8 -5.65 20.54 -9.13
N ALA A 9 -5.22 21.48 -9.98
CA ALA A 9 -4.60 21.13 -11.25
C ALA A 9 -3.22 20.49 -10.99
N LEU A 10 -3.03 19.24 -11.42
CA LEU A 10 -1.75 18.53 -11.36
C LEU A 10 -0.72 19.23 -12.26
N PHE A 11 0.30 19.84 -11.67
CA PHE A 11 1.55 20.13 -12.35
C PHE A 11 2.54 19.02 -12.01
N LEU A 12 2.92 18.23 -13.01
CA LEU A 12 3.85 17.12 -12.90
C LEU A 12 5.28 17.64 -12.66
N ALA A 13 5.75 17.59 -11.43
CA ALA A 13 7.16 17.73 -11.10
C ALA A 13 7.60 16.47 -10.35
N GLY A 14 8.57 15.72 -10.89
CA GLY A 14 9.15 14.55 -10.19
C GLY A 14 9.94 14.98 -8.95
N CYS A 15 10.15 14.08 -7.98
CA CYS A 15 11.05 14.29 -6.85
C CYS A 15 12.48 14.59 -7.39
N GLY A 16 12.88 15.84 -7.37
CA GLY A 16 14.18 16.30 -7.82
C GLY A 16 14.57 17.59 -7.12
N THR A 17 15.88 17.82 -6.96
CA THR A 17 16.46 18.96 -6.24
C THR A 17 16.01 20.30 -6.84
N SER A 18 15.39 21.15 -6.04
CA SER A 18 15.09 22.54 -6.42
C SER A 18 16.35 23.41 -6.37
N SER A 19 16.91 23.73 -7.52
CA SER A 19 17.70 24.94 -7.70
C SER A 19 16.92 25.89 -8.59
N ALA A 20 16.67 27.09 -8.09
CA ALA A 20 16.00 28.16 -8.83
C ALA A 20 16.82 28.53 -10.07
N VAL A 21 16.20 28.46 -11.25
CA VAL A 21 16.73 29.05 -12.47
C VAL A 21 15.63 29.59 -13.35
N ASP A 22 15.92 30.71 -13.93
CA ASP A 22 15.15 31.54 -14.82
C ASP A 22 14.57 30.84 -16.06
N ALA A 23 13.50 31.41 -16.55
CA ALA A 23 12.70 30.97 -17.69
C ALA A 23 13.50 30.88 -19.01
N GLY A 24 13.40 29.70 -19.64
CA GLY A 24 13.85 29.47 -21.01
C GLY A 24 13.42 28.07 -21.44
N TRP A 25 12.23 27.96 -22.06
CA TRP A 25 11.68 26.68 -22.48
C TRP A 25 12.10 26.36 -23.91
N GLU A 26 12.94 25.33 -24.06
CA GLU A 26 13.00 24.42 -25.23
C GLU A 26 13.82 23.19 -24.82
N GLY A 27 13.18 21.98 -24.81
CA GLY A 27 13.89 20.71 -24.63
C GLY A 27 12.98 19.56 -24.19
N THR A 28 12.89 18.54 -25.03
CA THR A 28 12.28 17.25 -24.73
C THR A 28 12.84 16.64 -23.44
N PRO A 29 12.04 15.97 -22.61
CA PRO A 29 12.54 15.31 -21.40
C PRO A 29 13.45 14.15 -21.78
N THR A 30 14.74 14.28 -21.51
CA THR A 30 15.65 13.15 -21.50
C THR A 30 15.48 12.40 -20.19
N ASP A 31 15.31 11.08 -20.28
CA ASP A 31 15.30 10.13 -19.18
C ASP A 31 16.41 10.42 -18.17
N ALA A 32 16.05 11.02 -17.03
CA ALA A 32 16.95 11.04 -15.89
C ALA A 32 16.87 9.65 -15.24
N SER A 33 17.90 8.83 -15.42
CA SER A 33 18.06 7.57 -14.72
C SER A 33 18.03 7.83 -13.21
N PHE A 34 16.98 7.30 -12.58
CA PHE A 34 16.80 7.35 -11.14
C PHE A 34 17.75 6.33 -10.49
N GLU A 35 18.84 6.80 -9.89
CA GLU A 35 19.66 6.01 -8.97
C GLU A 35 19.16 6.21 -7.54
N GLY A 36 17.90 5.86 -7.29
CA GLY A 36 17.36 5.72 -5.95
C GLY A 36 17.67 4.33 -5.42
N GLY A 37 18.32 4.23 -4.27
CA GLY A 37 18.59 2.94 -3.65
C GLY A 37 17.27 2.20 -3.39
N SER A 38 17.10 1.02 -4.00
CA SER A 38 16.10 0.06 -3.58
C SER A 38 16.58 -0.62 -2.31
N VAL A 39 15.69 -0.82 -1.34
CA VAL A 39 15.95 -1.69 -0.21
C VAL A 39 15.83 -3.11 -0.72
N ASN A 40 16.93 -3.83 -0.82
CA ASN A 40 16.86 -5.26 -1.04
C ASN A 40 16.58 -5.94 0.30
N LEU A 41 15.30 -6.06 0.65
CA LEU A 41 14.86 -6.71 1.87
C LEU A 41 15.19 -8.22 1.87
N ALA A 42 15.47 -8.82 0.70
CA ALA A 42 15.92 -10.20 0.61
C ALA A 42 17.25 -10.44 1.34
N ASP A 43 18.10 -9.42 1.48
CA ASP A 43 19.34 -9.51 2.27
C ASP A 43 19.09 -9.38 3.78
N ALA A 44 17.92 -8.83 4.17
CA ALA A 44 17.49 -8.71 5.56
C ALA A 44 16.70 -9.93 6.05
N TYR A 45 16.17 -10.75 5.13
CA TYR A 45 15.44 -11.99 5.44
C TYR A 45 16.23 -13.21 4.93
N PRO A 46 17.29 -13.69 5.66
CA PRO A 46 17.94 -14.95 5.32
C PRO A 46 16.93 -16.08 5.45
N THR A 47 16.83 -16.93 4.42
CA THR A 47 15.99 -18.14 4.45
C THR A 47 16.24 -18.91 5.74
N ALA A 48 15.18 -19.13 6.51
CA ALA A 48 15.24 -19.78 7.81
C ALA A 48 15.94 -21.16 7.70
N ASP A 49 17.02 -21.32 8.44
CA ASP A 49 17.70 -22.60 8.66
C ASP A 49 16.75 -23.49 9.50
N PRO A 50 16.37 -24.69 9.07
CA PRO A 50 15.48 -25.55 9.84
C PRO A 50 16.21 -26.09 11.07
N ASN A 51 15.98 -25.50 12.25
CA ASN A 51 16.44 -26.03 13.52
C ASN A 51 15.63 -27.26 13.95
N PRO A 52 16.20 -28.45 14.15
CA PRO A 52 15.44 -29.69 14.35
C PRO A 52 15.10 -30.04 15.82
N ASP A 53 14.98 -29.07 16.74
CA ASP A 53 14.63 -29.39 18.13
C ASP A 53 13.68 -28.39 18.77
N ALA A 54 12.38 -28.55 18.51
CA ALA A 54 11.33 -28.09 19.41
C ALA A 54 10.11 -29.00 19.32
N SER A 55 10.10 -30.06 20.11
CA SER A 55 8.95 -30.94 20.33
C SER A 55 7.93 -30.24 21.26
N ALA A 56 6.95 -29.57 20.71
CA ALA A 56 5.69 -29.25 21.36
C ALA A 56 4.55 -29.69 20.43
N PRO A 57 3.49 -30.37 20.93
CA PRO A 57 2.41 -30.85 20.10
C PRO A 57 1.59 -29.67 19.56
N SER A 58 1.62 -29.47 18.25
CA SER A 58 0.69 -28.61 17.54
C SER A 58 -0.69 -29.25 17.52
N PRO A 59 -1.79 -28.50 17.68
CA PRO A 59 -3.12 -29.02 17.42
C PRO A 59 -3.24 -29.40 15.95
N ASP A 60 -3.78 -30.58 15.70
CA ASP A 60 -4.04 -31.14 14.37
C ASP A 60 -4.82 -30.14 13.51
N PHE A 61 -4.14 -29.49 12.60
CA PHE A 61 -4.74 -28.86 11.44
C PHE A 61 -4.88 -29.95 10.38
N ASP A 62 -6.11 -30.31 10.06
CA ASP A 62 -6.44 -31.31 9.04
C ASP A 62 -5.92 -30.87 7.67
N ALA A 63 -4.75 -31.38 7.29
CA ALA A 63 -4.07 -31.11 6.04
C ALA A 63 -4.64 -31.97 4.91
N SER A 64 -5.93 -31.90 4.63
CA SER A 64 -6.54 -32.64 3.53
C SER A 64 -7.59 -31.87 2.75
N THR A 65 -7.18 -30.79 2.10
CA THR A 65 -7.66 -30.37 0.75
C THR A 65 -6.62 -29.41 0.15
N SER A 66 -5.51 -29.92 -0.30
CA SER A 66 -4.67 -29.22 -1.27
C SER A 66 -5.46 -29.13 -2.58
N THR A 67 -6.35 -28.14 -2.69
CA THR A 67 -6.82 -27.71 -3.99
C THR A 67 -5.61 -27.13 -4.72
N THR A 68 -5.04 -27.92 -5.63
CA THR A 68 -3.98 -27.45 -6.52
C THR A 68 -4.53 -26.23 -7.26
N PHE A 69 -3.98 -25.06 -6.96
CA PHE A 69 -4.25 -23.84 -7.70
C PHE A 69 -3.97 -24.08 -9.18
N THR A 70 -4.92 -23.79 -10.06
CA THR A 70 -4.79 -23.99 -11.50
C THR A 70 -5.23 -22.76 -12.26
N CYS A 71 -4.47 -22.39 -13.29
CA CYS A 71 -4.73 -21.26 -14.17
C CYS A 71 -5.63 -21.63 -15.39
N THR A 72 -6.48 -22.65 -15.26
CA THR A 72 -7.30 -23.10 -16.37
C THR A 72 -8.39 -22.08 -16.72
N GLY A 73 -8.52 -21.76 -17.99
CA GLY A 73 -9.61 -20.91 -18.53
C GLY A 73 -9.35 -19.40 -18.45
N LYS A 74 -8.17 -18.95 -18.03
CA LYS A 74 -7.78 -17.54 -18.06
C LYS A 74 -7.44 -17.11 -19.47
N THR A 75 -8.05 -16.01 -19.93
CA THR A 75 -7.99 -15.59 -21.35
C THR A 75 -7.48 -14.18 -21.55
N LEU A 76 -7.48 -13.34 -20.52
CA LEU A 76 -6.97 -11.98 -20.66
C LEU A 76 -5.45 -11.95 -20.66
N GLY A 77 -4.91 -11.07 -21.48
CA GLY A 77 -3.48 -10.86 -21.68
C GLY A 77 -2.96 -9.60 -21.01
N SER A 78 -1.72 -9.24 -21.34
CA SER A 78 -1.08 -8.01 -20.89
C SER A 78 -1.71 -6.74 -21.47
N GLY A 79 -1.51 -5.61 -20.79
CA GLY A 79 -1.96 -4.28 -21.20
C GLY A 79 -2.76 -3.58 -20.10
N SER A 80 -3.07 -2.31 -20.34
CA SER A 80 -3.90 -1.53 -19.41
C SER A 80 -5.37 -1.53 -19.87
N HIS A 81 -6.29 -1.72 -18.94
CA HIS A 81 -7.74 -1.71 -19.19
C HIS A 81 -8.50 -1.46 -17.89
N ASP A 82 -9.80 -1.28 -17.98
CA ASP A 82 -10.69 -1.08 -16.83
C ASP A 82 -11.40 -2.39 -16.46
N GLU A 83 -11.29 -2.79 -15.19
CA GLU A 83 -12.09 -3.84 -14.58
C GLU A 83 -13.36 -3.23 -13.98
N ASN A 84 -14.53 -3.65 -14.48
CA ASN A 84 -15.82 -3.14 -14.04
C ASN A 84 -16.50 -4.11 -13.10
N VAL A 85 -16.85 -3.66 -11.91
CA VAL A 85 -17.42 -4.47 -10.84
C VAL A 85 -18.73 -3.87 -10.34
N SER A 86 -19.73 -4.71 -10.07
CA SER A 86 -20.92 -4.31 -9.32
C SER A 86 -20.76 -4.73 -7.86
N SER A 87 -20.75 -3.79 -6.94
CA SER A 87 -20.62 -4.06 -5.51
C SER A 87 -21.62 -3.25 -4.71
N GLY A 88 -22.40 -3.91 -3.85
CA GLY A 88 -23.44 -3.25 -3.05
C GLY A 88 -24.49 -2.49 -3.88
N GLY A 89 -24.72 -2.88 -5.14
CA GLY A 89 -25.62 -2.19 -6.08
C GLY A 89 -25.00 -0.95 -6.75
N LEU A 90 -23.73 -0.65 -6.50
CA LEU A 90 -22.98 0.44 -7.11
C LEU A 90 -22.11 -0.10 -8.26
N ALA A 91 -22.03 0.65 -9.37
CA ALA A 91 -21.01 0.40 -10.39
C ALA A 91 -19.66 0.95 -9.90
N ARG A 92 -18.65 0.10 -9.90
CA ARG A 92 -17.30 0.42 -9.49
C ARG A 92 -16.33 0.06 -10.61
N VAL A 93 -15.15 0.64 -10.61
CA VAL A 93 -14.12 0.36 -11.60
C VAL A 93 -12.74 0.32 -10.94
N ALA A 94 -11.82 -0.46 -11.51
CA ALA A 94 -10.40 -0.40 -11.21
C ALA A 94 -9.62 -0.32 -12.52
N HIS A 95 -8.64 0.58 -12.61
CA HIS A 95 -7.67 0.59 -13.70
C HIS A 95 -6.66 -0.50 -13.45
N MET A 96 -6.48 -1.36 -14.45
CA MET A 96 -5.55 -2.49 -14.36
C MET A 96 -4.30 -2.22 -15.19
N HIS A 97 -3.13 -2.49 -14.62
CA HIS A 97 -1.90 -2.63 -15.36
C HIS A 97 -1.41 -4.09 -15.29
N VAL A 98 -1.36 -4.73 -16.45
CA VAL A 98 -0.90 -6.13 -16.61
C VAL A 98 0.40 -6.11 -17.42
N PRO A 99 1.55 -6.46 -16.82
CA PRO A 99 2.84 -6.34 -17.48
C PRO A 99 2.94 -7.28 -18.70
N SER A 100 3.76 -6.90 -19.67
CA SER A 100 3.97 -7.69 -20.89
C SER A 100 4.57 -9.09 -20.63
N SER A 101 5.16 -9.29 -19.47
CA SER A 101 5.70 -10.58 -19.01
C SER A 101 4.65 -11.51 -18.40
N TYR A 102 3.39 -11.06 -18.26
CA TYR A 102 2.33 -11.88 -17.69
C TYR A 102 2.08 -13.14 -18.51
N ASP A 103 2.01 -14.27 -17.83
CA ASP A 103 1.74 -15.60 -18.39
C ASP A 103 0.47 -16.17 -17.73
N ALA A 104 -0.63 -16.25 -18.48
CA ALA A 104 -1.92 -16.74 -18.00
C ALA A 104 -1.91 -18.21 -17.52
N THR A 105 -0.80 -18.93 -17.68
CA THR A 105 -0.62 -20.29 -17.19
C THR A 105 0.09 -20.36 -15.85
N LYS A 106 0.55 -19.21 -15.32
CA LYS A 106 1.30 -19.09 -14.05
C LYS A 106 0.63 -18.10 -13.11
N GLY A 107 0.58 -18.43 -11.83
CA GLY A 107 0.05 -17.53 -10.80
C GLY A 107 0.86 -16.25 -10.71
N ALA A 108 0.24 -15.10 -11.02
CA ALA A 108 0.84 -13.78 -10.87
C ALA A 108 0.60 -13.23 -9.46
N MET A 109 1.50 -12.40 -8.98
CA MET A 109 1.27 -11.54 -7.83
C MET A 109 0.32 -10.42 -8.23
N LEU A 110 -0.61 -10.07 -7.34
CA LEU A 110 -1.54 -8.94 -7.48
C LEU A 110 -1.31 -7.93 -6.37
N VAL A 111 -1.15 -6.67 -6.74
CA VAL A 111 -1.11 -5.53 -5.82
C VAL A 111 -2.32 -4.65 -6.08
N VAL A 112 -3.12 -4.39 -5.04
CA VAL A 112 -4.22 -3.41 -5.10
C VAL A 112 -3.74 -2.12 -4.45
N ALA A 113 -3.68 -1.03 -5.23
CA ALA A 113 -3.13 0.26 -4.82
C ALA A 113 -4.23 1.34 -4.76
N TYR A 114 -4.61 1.72 -3.54
CA TYR A 114 -5.72 2.63 -3.27
C TYR A 114 -5.25 4.10 -3.23
N HIS A 115 -5.95 4.98 -3.94
CA HIS A 115 -5.63 6.41 -4.03
C HIS A 115 -5.96 7.20 -2.75
N GLY A 116 -5.41 8.41 -2.65
CA GLY A 116 -5.70 9.35 -1.57
C GLY A 116 -7.07 10.03 -1.68
N PHE A 117 -7.44 10.79 -0.63
CA PHE A 117 -8.68 11.59 -0.64
C PHE A 117 -8.65 12.65 -1.73
N SER A 118 -9.75 12.79 -2.48
CA SER A 118 -9.91 13.67 -3.65
C SER A 118 -8.98 13.34 -4.84
N GLU A 119 -8.45 12.13 -4.86
CA GLU A 119 -7.65 11.59 -5.96
C GLU A 119 -8.45 10.55 -6.77
N SER A 120 -7.77 9.86 -7.67
CA SER A 120 -8.32 8.80 -8.52
C SER A 120 -7.33 7.63 -8.62
N GLY A 121 -7.77 6.48 -9.11
CA GLY A 121 -6.90 5.35 -9.40
C GLY A 121 -5.78 5.73 -10.37
N TYR A 122 -6.10 6.53 -11.40
CA TYR A 122 -5.11 7.06 -12.34
C TYR A 122 -4.06 7.97 -11.67
N ALA A 123 -4.48 8.80 -10.69
CA ALA A 123 -3.54 9.62 -9.91
C ALA A 123 -2.58 8.75 -9.09
N GLN A 124 -3.09 7.67 -8.48
CA GLN A 124 -2.29 6.71 -7.73
C GLN A 124 -1.28 5.96 -8.62
N GLU A 125 -1.68 5.57 -9.83
CA GLU A 125 -0.80 4.97 -10.85
C GLU A 125 0.38 5.88 -11.14
N ILE A 126 0.11 7.15 -11.50
CA ILE A 126 1.16 8.14 -11.79
C ILE A 126 2.05 8.40 -10.57
N GLN A 127 1.43 8.63 -9.40
CA GLN A 127 2.15 9.00 -8.19
C GLN A 127 3.09 7.90 -7.73
N SER A 128 2.61 6.67 -7.69
CA SER A 128 3.37 5.52 -7.20
C SER A 128 4.41 5.01 -8.18
N ARG A 129 4.23 5.23 -9.49
CA ARG A 129 5.05 4.64 -10.57
C ARG A 129 5.09 3.11 -10.53
N MET A 130 4.06 2.47 -9.99
CA MET A 130 4.05 1.01 -9.84
C MET A 130 4.06 0.29 -11.19
N ASP A 131 3.51 0.86 -12.27
CA ASP A 131 3.53 0.26 -13.59
C ASP A 131 4.96 -0.03 -14.07
N LYS A 132 5.88 0.94 -13.87
CA LYS A 132 7.29 0.75 -14.22
C LYS A 132 7.92 -0.41 -13.44
N SER A 133 7.61 -0.52 -12.14
CA SER A 133 8.07 -1.62 -11.29
C SER A 133 7.41 -2.93 -11.70
N SER A 134 6.11 -2.92 -11.99
CA SER A 134 5.33 -4.05 -12.49
C SER A 134 5.93 -4.64 -13.77
N ASP A 135 6.24 -3.79 -14.76
CA ASP A 135 6.88 -4.22 -16.01
C ASP A 135 8.24 -4.88 -15.77
N ALA A 136 9.00 -4.39 -14.77
CA ALA A 136 10.31 -4.93 -14.45
C ALA A 136 10.26 -6.25 -13.65
N LYS A 137 9.27 -6.40 -12.75
CA LYS A 137 9.20 -7.52 -11.79
C LYS A 137 8.09 -8.53 -12.11
N GLY A 138 7.15 -8.22 -12.99
CA GLY A 138 6.16 -9.16 -13.51
C GLY A 138 4.94 -9.39 -12.61
N TYR A 139 4.47 -8.35 -11.87
CA TYR A 139 3.25 -8.42 -11.07
C TYR A 139 2.12 -7.57 -11.68
N ILE A 140 0.87 -7.90 -11.38
CA ILE A 140 -0.31 -7.14 -11.81
C ILE A 140 -0.62 -6.06 -10.78
N VAL A 141 -1.01 -4.86 -11.23
CA VAL A 141 -1.49 -3.79 -10.36
C VAL A 141 -2.94 -3.45 -10.69
N ALA A 142 -3.76 -3.30 -9.65
CA ALA A 142 -5.11 -2.76 -9.74
C ALA A 142 -5.15 -1.42 -9.00
N TYR A 143 -5.67 -0.38 -9.66
CA TYR A 143 -5.89 0.96 -9.11
C TYR A 143 -7.40 1.24 -9.07
N PRO A 144 -8.10 0.83 -8.01
CA PRO A 144 -9.55 1.03 -7.94
C PRO A 144 -9.94 2.50 -7.73
N GLU A 145 -11.16 2.84 -8.16
CA GLU A 145 -11.77 4.15 -7.97
C GLU A 145 -12.69 4.17 -6.75
N GLY A 146 -12.46 5.13 -5.86
CA GLY A 146 -13.29 5.38 -4.69
C GLY A 146 -14.57 6.12 -5.04
N ILE A 147 -15.68 5.83 -4.35
CA ILE A 147 -16.91 6.61 -4.49
C ILE A 147 -16.67 8.05 -4.02
N ALA A 148 -17.08 9.01 -4.82
CA ALA A 148 -16.82 10.43 -4.57
C ALA A 148 -15.34 10.71 -4.23
N THR A 149 -14.43 10.05 -4.95
CA THR A 149 -12.98 10.18 -4.80
C THR A 149 -12.47 9.94 -3.36
N SER A 150 -13.08 8.99 -2.66
CA SER A 150 -12.75 8.68 -1.27
C SER A 150 -13.02 7.22 -0.91
N TRP A 151 -12.48 6.79 0.22
CA TRP A 151 -12.66 5.46 0.81
C TRP A 151 -13.24 5.56 2.21
N ASN A 152 -14.15 4.68 2.54
CA ASN A 152 -14.55 4.44 3.92
C ASN A 152 -13.48 3.59 4.62
N ALA A 153 -12.58 4.23 5.32
CA ALA A 153 -11.43 3.61 5.96
C ALA A 153 -11.50 3.69 7.49
N GLY A 154 -12.65 3.35 8.06
CA GLY A 154 -12.92 3.45 9.49
C GLY A 154 -13.39 4.86 9.87
N ASP A 155 -12.59 5.63 10.62
CA ASP A 155 -12.92 7.00 11.03
C ASP A 155 -12.47 8.06 9.99
N CYS A 156 -12.20 7.66 8.75
CA CYS A 156 -11.78 8.48 7.61
C CYS A 156 -12.17 7.79 6.29
N CYS A 157 -12.44 8.44 5.18
CA CYS A 157 -12.58 9.88 4.97
C CYS A 157 -13.72 10.15 3.95
N GLY A 158 -14.16 11.40 3.87
CA GLY A 158 -15.02 11.92 2.81
C GLY A 158 -16.42 11.33 2.75
N ASP A 159 -17.03 11.44 1.56
CA ASP A 159 -18.42 11.01 1.34
C ASP A 159 -18.60 9.48 1.42
N SER A 160 -17.57 8.69 1.08
CA SER A 160 -17.61 7.24 1.25
C SER A 160 -17.74 6.85 2.72
N TRP A 161 -16.99 7.52 3.62
CA TRP A 161 -17.09 7.30 5.06
C TRP A 161 -18.44 7.74 5.62
N THR A 162 -18.86 8.98 5.36
CA THR A 162 -20.13 9.52 5.88
C THR A 162 -21.36 8.83 5.30
N GLY A 163 -21.26 8.31 4.07
CA GLY A 163 -22.29 7.53 3.38
C GLY A 163 -22.30 6.05 3.74
N GLY A 164 -21.33 5.57 4.53
CA GLY A 164 -21.25 4.16 4.94
C GLY A 164 -21.00 3.22 3.76
N VAL A 165 -20.25 3.64 2.74
CA VAL A 165 -19.89 2.78 1.60
C VAL A 165 -19.09 1.58 2.11
N ASP A 166 -19.42 0.38 1.64
CA ASP A 166 -18.71 -0.84 2.00
C ASP A 166 -17.55 -1.11 1.04
N ASP A 167 -16.42 -0.43 1.29
CA ASP A 167 -15.21 -0.57 0.47
C ASP A 167 -14.46 -1.88 0.75
N VAL A 168 -14.72 -2.54 1.88
CA VAL A 168 -14.22 -3.88 2.16
C VAL A 168 -14.93 -4.92 1.29
N GLN A 169 -16.27 -4.84 1.18
CA GLN A 169 -17.01 -5.71 0.26
C GLN A 169 -16.65 -5.41 -1.19
N PHE A 170 -16.49 -4.13 -1.57
CA PHE A 170 -16.01 -3.78 -2.91
C PHE A 170 -14.65 -4.43 -3.22
N THR A 171 -13.72 -4.39 -2.27
CA THR A 171 -12.41 -5.05 -2.44
C THR A 171 -12.56 -6.56 -2.67
N ARG A 172 -13.47 -7.25 -1.94
CA ARG A 172 -13.73 -8.68 -2.18
C ARG A 172 -14.31 -8.95 -3.56
N ASP A 173 -15.27 -8.13 -3.99
CA ASP A 173 -15.92 -8.27 -5.29
C ASP A 173 -14.93 -8.00 -6.43
N LEU A 174 -14.05 -6.99 -6.27
CA LEU A 174 -12.99 -6.68 -7.21
C LEU A 174 -11.97 -7.82 -7.34
N LEU A 175 -11.51 -8.37 -6.22
CA LEU A 175 -10.59 -9.51 -6.25
C LEU A 175 -11.24 -10.71 -6.96
N GLY A 176 -12.52 -11.00 -6.68
CA GLY A 176 -13.24 -12.08 -7.34
C GLY A 176 -13.35 -11.88 -8.86
N ALA A 177 -13.56 -10.63 -9.34
CA ALA A 177 -13.59 -10.31 -10.77
C ALA A 177 -12.20 -10.50 -11.41
N ILE A 178 -11.15 -9.93 -10.78
CA ILE A 178 -9.77 -10.07 -11.28
C ILE A 178 -9.35 -11.56 -11.33
N GLU A 179 -9.65 -12.32 -10.29
CA GLU A 179 -9.34 -13.74 -10.22
C GLU A 179 -10.17 -14.57 -11.22
N ALA A 180 -11.35 -14.11 -11.65
CA ALA A 180 -12.10 -14.76 -12.72
C ALA A 180 -11.36 -14.66 -14.07
N ASP A 181 -10.74 -13.53 -14.36
CA ASP A 181 -10.15 -13.19 -15.65
C ASP A 181 -8.65 -13.47 -15.73
N TYR A 182 -7.93 -13.31 -14.63
CA TYR A 182 -6.48 -13.48 -14.55
C TYR A 182 -6.08 -14.67 -13.69
N CYS A 183 -4.93 -15.27 -14.02
CA CYS A 183 -4.30 -16.25 -13.14
C CYS A 183 -3.54 -15.54 -12.01
N ILE A 184 -4.22 -15.31 -10.90
CA ILE A 184 -3.64 -14.73 -9.69
C ILE A 184 -3.25 -15.86 -8.73
N ASP A 185 -2.03 -15.81 -8.17
CA ASP A 185 -1.65 -16.68 -7.07
C ASP A 185 -2.37 -16.22 -5.79
N PRO A 186 -3.29 -17.00 -5.23
CA PRO A 186 -4.07 -16.59 -4.06
C PRO A 186 -3.22 -16.33 -2.81
N LYS A 187 -1.97 -16.80 -2.79
CA LYS A 187 -1.02 -16.51 -1.73
C LYS A 187 -0.27 -15.20 -1.92
N ARG A 188 -0.35 -14.59 -3.09
CA ARG A 188 0.41 -13.40 -3.47
C ARG A 188 -0.51 -12.25 -3.86
N VAL A 189 -1.48 -11.94 -2.98
CA VAL A 189 -2.40 -10.81 -3.11
C VAL A 189 -2.10 -9.82 -1.98
N PHE A 190 -1.90 -8.54 -2.32
CA PHE A 190 -1.40 -7.52 -1.40
C PHE A 190 -2.16 -6.21 -1.55
N ALA A 191 -2.23 -5.43 -0.46
CA ALA A 191 -2.87 -4.12 -0.46
C ALA A 191 -1.88 -3.01 -0.05
N THR A 192 -1.90 -1.94 -0.81
CA THR A 192 -1.19 -0.69 -0.49
C THR A 192 -2.07 0.51 -0.82
N GLY A 193 -1.69 1.68 -0.39
CA GLY A 193 -2.40 2.91 -0.76
C GLY A 193 -1.81 4.13 -0.10
N PHE A 194 -2.17 5.28 -0.65
CA PHE A 194 -1.71 6.58 -0.20
C PHE A 194 -2.76 7.29 0.64
N SER A 195 -2.37 7.96 1.74
CA SER A 195 -3.27 8.80 2.52
C SER A 195 -4.55 8.05 2.91
N ASN A 196 -5.73 8.46 2.47
CA ASN A 196 -7.01 7.75 2.67
C ASN A 196 -6.95 6.29 2.18
N GLY A 197 -6.24 5.99 1.07
CA GLY A 197 -5.96 4.62 0.64
C GLY A 197 -5.03 3.87 1.59
N GLY A 198 -4.10 4.57 2.26
CA GLY A 198 -3.26 4.01 3.33
C GLY A 198 -4.10 3.65 4.57
N PHE A 199 -5.06 4.51 4.96
CA PHE A 199 -6.04 4.19 6.01
C PHE A 199 -6.87 2.95 5.63
N LEU A 200 -7.34 2.87 4.37
CA LEU A 200 -8.06 1.68 3.88
C LEU A 200 -7.17 0.43 3.93
N SER A 201 -5.89 0.54 3.58
CA SER A 201 -4.95 -0.60 3.68
C SER A 201 -4.86 -1.13 5.12
N HIS A 202 -4.83 -0.26 6.14
CA HIS A 202 -4.91 -0.69 7.53
C HIS A 202 -6.23 -1.39 7.84
N ARG A 203 -7.38 -0.85 7.39
CA ARG A 203 -8.70 -1.47 7.55
C ARG A 203 -8.77 -2.85 6.89
N LEU A 204 -8.23 -3.00 5.69
CA LEU A 204 -8.14 -4.29 5.01
C LEU A 204 -7.26 -5.28 5.79
N GLY A 205 -6.18 -4.81 6.42
CA GLY A 205 -5.40 -5.63 7.35
C GLY A 205 -6.23 -6.14 8.53
N CYS A 206 -7.17 -5.34 9.03
CA CYS A 206 -8.08 -5.76 10.11
C CYS A 206 -9.15 -6.75 9.65
N GLU A 207 -9.76 -6.53 8.48
CA GLU A 207 -10.98 -7.23 8.05
C GLU A 207 -10.74 -8.31 6.98
N MET A 208 -9.57 -8.30 6.31
CA MET A 208 -9.21 -9.19 5.21
C MET A 208 -7.80 -9.80 5.35
N SER A 209 -7.30 -9.94 6.57
CA SER A 209 -6.00 -10.57 6.83
C SER A 209 -5.91 -12.04 6.37
N ASP A 210 -7.04 -12.69 6.12
CA ASP A 210 -7.14 -14.03 5.53
C ASP A 210 -7.05 -14.04 4.00
N VAL A 211 -7.00 -12.87 3.37
CA VAL A 211 -6.95 -12.69 1.91
C VAL A 211 -5.64 -12.06 1.48
N PHE A 212 -5.21 -10.99 2.17
CA PHE A 212 -3.97 -10.30 1.85
C PHE A 212 -2.78 -10.94 2.56
N GLY A 213 -1.70 -11.23 1.83
CA GLY A 213 -0.44 -11.69 2.38
C GLY A 213 0.18 -10.67 3.34
N ALA A 214 0.22 -9.42 2.91
CA ALA A 214 0.72 -8.27 3.68
C ALA A 214 -0.01 -6.97 3.27
N ILE A 215 0.16 -5.91 4.06
CA ILE A 215 -0.29 -4.56 3.74
C ILE A 215 0.88 -3.57 3.78
N ALA A 216 0.81 -2.52 2.94
CA ALA A 216 1.83 -1.48 2.91
C ALA A 216 1.20 -0.07 2.81
N PRO A 217 0.69 0.50 3.90
CA PRO A 217 0.16 1.85 3.93
C PRO A 217 1.25 2.91 3.75
N VAL A 218 0.95 3.97 2.97
CA VAL A 218 1.82 5.14 2.79
C VAL A 218 1.08 6.39 3.24
N ALA A 219 1.65 7.13 4.18
CA ALA A 219 1.10 8.37 4.74
C ALA A 219 -0.34 8.20 5.28
N GLY A 220 -0.67 7.02 5.80
CA GLY A 220 -1.92 6.68 6.48
C GLY A 220 -1.69 6.18 7.89
N VAL A 221 -2.72 6.12 8.71
CA VAL A 221 -2.71 5.54 10.06
C VAL A 221 -3.93 4.66 10.26
N LEU A 222 -3.93 3.82 11.31
CA LEU A 222 -5.11 3.01 11.65
C LEU A 222 -6.30 3.93 11.96
N GLY A 223 -7.30 3.97 11.06
CA GLY A 223 -8.49 4.79 11.18
C GLY A 223 -9.52 4.22 12.16
N GLU A 224 -9.48 2.94 12.42
CA GLU A 224 -10.41 2.29 13.34
C GLU A 224 -9.96 2.34 14.79
N ALA A 225 -10.92 2.22 15.71
CA ALA A 225 -10.58 1.96 17.10
C ALA A 225 -9.82 0.61 17.21
N PRO A 226 -8.72 0.51 17.98
CA PRO A 226 -7.99 -0.75 18.15
C PRO A 226 -8.86 -1.93 18.60
N SER A 227 -9.92 -1.65 19.36
CA SER A 227 -10.87 -2.66 19.79
C SER A 227 -11.74 -3.24 18.67
N SER A 228 -11.88 -2.51 17.56
CA SER A 228 -12.66 -2.92 16.37
C SER A 228 -11.81 -3.68 15.35
N CYS A 229 -10.51 -3.39 15.29
CA CYS A 229 -9.58 -4.11 14.41
C CYS A 229 -9.28 -5.51 14.96
N LYS A 230 -9.73 -6.55 14.25
CA LYS A 230 -9.63 -7.95 14.68
C LYS A 230 -9.15 -8.83 13.51
N PRO A 231 -7.85 -8.78 13.17
CA PRO A 231 -7.30 -9.63 12.13
C PRO A 231 -7.56 -11.11 12.43
N LYS A 232 -7.93 -11.89 11.43
CA LYS A 232 -8.11 -13.35 11.55
C LYS A 232 -6.77 -14.08 11.77
N ARG A 233 -5.69 -13.48 11.32
CA ARG A 233 -4.31 -13.91 11.56
C ARG A 233 -3.40 -12.69 11.72
N PRO A 234 -2.22 -12.84 12.32
CA PRO A 234 -1.17 -11.82 12.21
C PRO A 234 -0.87 -11.50 10.75
N ILE A 235 -0.72 -10.22 10.40
CA ILE A 235 -0.47 -9.76 9.03
C ILE A 235 0.78 -8.87 9.00
N PRO A 236 1.75 -9.14 8.10
CA PRO A 236 2.91 -8.28 7.90
C PRO A 236 2.51 -6.86 7.48
N VAL A 237 3.18 -5.85 8.04
CA VAL A 237 2.89 -4.44 7.79
C VAL A 237 4.17 -3.68 7.48
N LEU A 238 4.20 -2.99 6.32
CA LEU A 238 5.25 -2.03 5.99
C LEU A 238 4.65 -0.64 5.90
N ASP A 239 4.96 0.24 6.82
CA ASP A 239 4.43 1.60 6.89
C ASP A 239 5.46 2.63 6.44
N PHE A 240 5.03 3.60 5.61
CA PHE A 240 5.81 4.78 5.23
C PHE A 240 5.17 6.05 5.73
N HIS A 241 5.94 6.90 6.43
CA HIS A 241 5.41 8.19 6.89
C HIS A 241 6.47 9.29 7.00
N GLY A 242 6.09 10.50 6.57
CA GLY A 242 6.90 11.70 6.73
C GLY A 242 6.80 12.30 8.15
N LEU A 243 7.95 12.62 8.78
CA LEU A 243 7.94 13.23 10.11
C LEU A 243 7.34 14.64 10.15
N SER A 244 7.32 15.33 9.01
CA SER A 244 6.76 16.69 8.85
C SER A 244 5.49 16.70 8.01
N ASP A 245 4.73 15.59 8.00
CA ASP A 245 3.47 15.47 7.28
C ASP A 245 2.44 16.50 7.79
N PRO A 246 2.01 17.46 6.95
CA PRO A 246 1.08 18.51 7.35
C PRO A 246 -0.39 18.08 7.25
N VAL A 247 -0.69 16.95 6.62
CA VAL A 247 -2.05 16.43 6.34
C VAL A 247 -2.42 15.32 7.31
N VAL A 248 -1.55 14.32 7.47
CA VAL A 248 -1.69 13.25 8.47
C VAL A 248 -0.52 13.36 9.45
N PRO A 249 -0.66 14.12 10.56
CA PRO A 249 0.47 14.42 11.43
C PRO A 249 1.07 13.16 12.04
N TYR A 250 2.39 13.00 11.94
CA TYR A 250 3.12 11.86 12.48
C TYR A 250 2.80 11.57 13.95
N ASN A 251 2.70 12.62 14.76
CA ASN A 251 2.37 12.53 16.18
C ASN A 251 0.86 12.55 16.46
N GLY A 252 0.04 12.39 15.42
CA GLY A 252 -1.42 12.45 15.53
C GLY A 252 -1.95 13.86 15.79
N GLY A 253 -3.24 13.94 16.05
CA GLY A 253 -3.92 15.20 16.30
C GLY A 253 -4.60 15.79 15.07
N THR A 254 -4.86 17.10 15.11
CA THR A 254 -5.54 17.82 14.03
C THR A 254 -4.55 18.15 12.90
N PRO A 255 -4.90 17.94 11.62
CA PRO A 255 -4.05 18.28 10.51
C PRO A 255 -3.72 19.77 10.46
N PHE A 256 -2.48 20.10 10.10
CA PHE A 256 -2.07 21.48 9.89
C PHE A 256 -2.71 22.06 8.61
N ILE A 257 -2.76 21.26 7.54
CA ILE A 257 -3.56 21.56 6.34
C ILE A 257 -4.95 20.98 6.57
N ASN A 258 -5.91 21.85 6.86
CA ASN A 258 -7.29 21.42 7.09
C ASN A 258 -7.95 21.01 5.79
N ILE A 259 -8.15 19.70 5.61
CA ILE A 259 -8.86 19.11 4.47
C ILE A 259 -10.38 19.08 4.65
N GLY A 260 -10.89 19.84 5.64
CA GLY A 260 -12.34 20.08 5.82
C GLY A 260 -13.10 18.97 6.54
N MET A 261 -12.43 17.95 7.06
CA MET A 261 -13.10 16.76 7.63
C MET A 261 -13.25 16.78 9.16
N GLY A 262 -12.62 17.73 9.86
CA GLY A 262 -12.71 17.82 11.34
C GLY A 262 -12.17 16.59 12.10
N ILE A 263 -11.32 15.80 11.46
CA ILE A 263 -10.79 14.53 11.97
C ILE A 263 -9.61 14.83 12.92
N VAL A 264 -9.52 14.07 13.99
CA VAL A 264 -8.35 13.99 14.88
C VAL A 264 -7.69 12.64 14.62
N PHE A 265 -6.52 12.66 14.00
CA PHE A 265 -5.83 11.44 13.60
C PHE A 265 -5.10 10.78 14.78
N ARG A 266 -5.03 9.45 14.74
CA ARG A 266 -4.13 8.65 15.57
C ARG A 266 -2.69 8.96 15.19
N SER A 267 -1.75 8.80 16.13
CA SER A 267 -0.32 8.92 15.81
C SER A 267 0.19 7.70 15.05
N VAL A 268 1.25 7.88 14.26
CA VAL A 268 1.99 6.77 13.64
C VAL A 268 2.56 5.83 14.71
N PRO A 269 3.22 6.33 15.79
CA PRO A 269 3.69 5.47 16.89
C PRO A 269 2.58 4.61 17.53
N ASP A 270 1.37 5.14 17.72
CA ASP A 270 0.25 4.35 18.27
C ASP A 270 -0.25 3.29 17.27
N THR A 271 -0.27 3.62 15.97
CA THR A 271 -0.60 2.68 14.90
C THR A 271 0.41 1.53 14.83
N LEU A 272 1.70 1.83 14.87
CA LEU A 272 2.77 0.83 14.88
C LEU A 272 2.71 -0.04 16.15
N SER A 273 2.52 0.58 17.32
CA SER A 273 2.38 -0.13 18.58
C SER A 273 1.18 -1.10 18.56
N PHE A 274 0.09 -0.72 17.91
CA PHE A 274 -1.05 -1.62 17.70
C PHE A 274 -0.63 -2.87 16.91
N TRP A 275 0.01 -2.70 15.72
CA TRP A 275 0.39 -3.82 14.87
C TRP A 275 1.48 -4.71 15.52
N VAL A 276 2.47 -4.11 16.18
CA VAL A 276 3.50 -4.85 16.93
C VAL A 276 2.88 -5.74 18.01
N ASN A 277 1.90 -5.22 18.75
CA ASN A 277 1.18 -5.98 19.78
C ASN A 277 0.26 -7.04 19.19
N GLU A 278 -0.50 -6.71 18.15
CA GLU A 278 -1.45 -7.65 17.49
C GLU A 278 -0.70 -8.82 16.84
N ASN A 279 0.40 -8.54 16.15
CA ASN A 279 1.27 -9.55 15.58
C ASN A 279 2.13 -10.28 16.64
N GLY A 280 2.18 -9.78 17.86
CA GLY A 280 2.91 -10.39 18.98
C GLY A 280 4.41 -10.44 18.74
N CYS A 281 4.99 -9.36 18.21
CA CYS A 281 6.44 -9.23 17.97
C CYS A 281 7.21 -9.19 19.27
N LEU A 282 8.29 -9.97 19.37
CA LEU A 282 9.06 -10.16 20.61
C LEU A 282 10.43 -9.47 20.58
N ALA A 283 11.00 -9.24 19.38
CA ALA A 283 12.28 -8.57 19.25
C ALA A 283 12.16 -7.06 19.44
N PRO A 284 13.16 -6.41 20.07
CA PRO A 284 13.25 -4.97 20.06
C PRO A 284 13.45 -4.47 18.61
N PRO A 285 12.99 -3.25 18.29
CA PRO A 285 13.15 -2.71 16.94
C PRO A 285 14.62 -2.53 16.55
N VAL A 286 14.95 -2.89 15.32
CA VAL A 286 16.27 -2.71 14.72
C VAL A 286 16.20 -1.89 13.45
N THR A 287 17.20 -1.05 13.18
CA THR A 287 17.30 -0.33 11.91
C THR A 287 17.80 -1.30 10.86
N ILE A 288 17.00 -1.52 9.81
CA ILE A 288 17.32 -2.42 8.69
C ILE A 288 17.77 -1.64 7.44
N PHE A 289 17.43 -0.35 7.35
CA PHE A 289 17.84 0.51 6.25
C PHE A 289 18.03 1.94 6.73
N GLN A 290 19.05 2.62 6.19
CA GLN A 290 19.27 4.05 6.39
C GLN A 290 19.98 4.63 5.16
N ASN A 291 19.38 5.62 4.52
CA ASN A 291 19.97 6.40 3.45
C ASN A 291 19.38 7.81 3.45
N GLY A 292 20.23 8.83 3.47
CA GLY A 292 19.81 10.23 3.48
C GLY A 292 18.77 10.53 4.55
N ASP A 293 17.57 10.93 4.12
CA ASP A 293 16.45 11.25 5.01
C ASP A 293 15.57 10.03 5.37
N ALA A 294 15.80 8.87 4.78
CA ALA A 294 15.00 7.67 4.98
C ALA A 294 15.65 6.72 6.00
N THR A 295 14.87 6.25 6.96
CA THR A 295 15.27 5.22 7.92
C THR A 295 14.15 4.21 8.09
N CYS A 296 14.42 2.91 7.84
CA CYS A 296 13.47 1.84 8.11
C CYS A 296 13.88 1.05 9.35
N THR A 297 12.90 0.80 10.21
CA THR A 297 13.02 0.07 11.47
C THR A 297 12.06 -1.11 11.45
N GLU A 298 12.53 -2.27 11.87
CA GLU A 298 11.77 -3.52 11.90
C GLU A 298 11.55 -4.01 13.33
N TRP A 299 10.34 -4.50 13.60
CA TRP A 299 9.99 -5.34 14.74
C TRP A 299 9.79 -6.76 14.22
N SER A 300 10.65 -7.67 14.61
CA SER A 300 10.67 -9.07 14.16
C SER A 300 10.34 -10.07 15.28
N LEU A 301 10.51 -11.36 14.98
CA LEU A 301 10.06 -12.47 15.85
C LEU A 301 8.56 -12.38 16.16
N CYS A 302 7.78 -11.98 15.17
CA CYS A 302 6.33 -11.88 15.26
C CYS A 302 5.68 -13.24 14.95
N LYS A 303 4.46 -13.46 15.45
CA LYS A 303 3.72 -14.69 15.19
C LYS A 303 3.50 -14.88 13.69
N GLY A 304 3.81 -16.08 13.19
CA GLY A 304 3.63 -16.42 11.77
C GLY A 304 4.51 -15.62 10.81
N GLY A 305 5.63 -15.02 11.28
CA GLY A 305 6.49 -14.19 10.44
C GLY A 305 5.85 -12.87 10.02
N ALA A 306 4.84 -12.39 10.75
CA ALA A 306 4.14 -11.15 10.45
C ALA A 306 4.87 -9.91 11.00
N ASP A 307 6.06 -9.65 10.49
CA ASP A 307 6.90 -8.56 10.94
C ASP A 307 6.28 -7.19 10.65
N VAL A 308 6.65 -6.20 11.46
CA VAL A 308 6.21 -4.81 11.30
C VAL A 308 7.43 -3.97 10.96
N VAL A 309 7.37 -3.31 9.82
CA VAL A 309 8.42 -2.40 9.35
C VAL A 309 7.87 -0.99 9.23
N HIS A 310 8.63 -0.01 9.69
CA HIS A 310 8.30 1.40 9.53
C HIS A 310 9.46 2.15 8.88
N CYS A 311 9.20 2.77 7.75
CA CYS A 311 10.11 3.65 7.03
C CYS A 311 9.72 5.11 7.29
N LYS A 312 10.39 5.77 8.21
CA LYS A 312 10.23 7.19 8.48
C LYS A 312 11.07 8.03 7.54
N ILE A 313 10.52 9.15 7.08
CA ILE A 313 11.22 10.12 6.25
C ILE A 313 11.44 11.40 7.06
N ASP A 314 12.70 11.72 7.38
CA ASP A 314 13.03 12.93 8.11
C ASP A 314 12.70 14.17 7.26
N GLN A 315 12.01 15.15 7.87
CA GLN A 315 11.46 16.31 7.17
C GLN A 315 10.51 15.97 6.01
N GLY A 316 10.17 14.69 5.81
CA GLY A 316 9.22 14.24 4.79
C GLY A 316 7.82 14.80 5.01
N GLY A 317 7.16 15.23 3.93
CA GLY A 317 5.78 15.69 3.92
C GLY A 317 4.79 14.56 3.64
N HIS A 318 3.58 14.94 3.21
CA HIS A 318 2.51 14.01 2.82
C HIS A 318 2.76 13.51 1.40
N GLN A 319 3.66 12.56 1.23
CA GLN A 319 4.23 12.16 -0.05
C GLN A 319 4.34 10.64 -0.17
N TRP A 320 4.43 10.18 -1.42
CA TRP A 320 4.88 8.83 -1.77
C TRP A 320 6.39 8.87 -2.01
N PRO A 321 7.24 8.37 -1.11
CA PRO A 321 8.70 8.44 -1.28
C PRO A 321 9.17 7.78 -2.58
N GLY A 322 10.02 8.47 -3.35
CA GLY A 322 10.49 8.02 -4.67
C GLY A 322 9.48 8.15 -5.81
N GLY A 323 8.25 8.54 -5.52
CA GLY A 323 7.19 8.71 -6.51
C GLY A 323 7.19 10.08 -7.20
N VAL A 324 6.03 10.52 -7.67
CA VAL A 324 5.82 11.87 -8.20
C VAL A 324 5.46 12.79 -7.05
N ALA A 325 6.21 13.89 -6.90
CA ALA A 325 6.00 14.83 -5.82
C ALA A 325 4.67 15.57 -5.96
N LEU A 326 3.90 15.62 -4.86
CA LEU A 326 2.72 16.47 -4.75
C LEU A 326 3.15 17.86 -4.27
N PRO A 327 2.72 18.93 -4.97
CA PRO A 327 3.00 20.31 -4.53
C PRO A 327 2.36 20.61 -3.18
N ILE A 328 2.92 21.55 -2.42
CA ILE A 328 2.34 22.15 -1.21
C ILE A 328 2.18 21.25 0.03
N VAL A 329 2.37 19.94 -0.07
CA VAL A 329 2.22 19.01 1.07
C VAL A 329 3.57 18.56 1.64
N GLY A 330 4.62 19.30 1.39
CA GLY A 330 5.95 19.11 1.97
C GLY A 330 6.91 18.32 1.10
N LYS A 331 8.09 18.03 1.66
CA LYS A 331 9.21 17.38 0.96
C LYS A 331 8.86 15.95 0.54
N CYS A 332 9.17 15.61 -0.72
CA CYS A 332 9.19 14.23 -1.21
C CYS A 332 10.63 13.70 -1.15
N SER A 333 10.85 12.57 -0.49
CA SER A 333 12.15 11.92 -0.43
C SER A 333 12.51 11.25 -1.74
N THR A 334 13.79 11.30 -2.10
CA THR A 334 14.38 10.51 -3.20
C THR A 334 15.41 9.49 -2.68
N ASP A 335 15.58 9.40 -1.37
CA ASP A 335 16.59 8.55 -0.75
C ASP A 335 16.09 7.11 -0.55
N ILE A 336 14.79 6.88 -0.81
CA ILE A 336 14.16 5.56 -0.82
C ILE A 336 13.03 5.55 -1.86
N SER A 337 12.82 4.41 -2.51
CA SER A 337 11.65 4.12 -3.36
C SER A 337 10.62 3.34 -2.55
N ALA A 338 9.51 3.97 -2.16
CA ALA A 338 8.44 3.26 -1.46
C ALA A 338 7.90 2.10 -2.31
N THR A 339 7.72 2.31 -3.62
CA THR A 339 7.23 1.28 -4.54
C THR A 339 8.13 0.05 -4.54
N ASP A 340 9.45 0.21 -4.77
CA ASP A 340 10.35 -0.93 -4.85
C ASP A 340 10.46 -1.65 -3.50
N THR A 341 10.53 -0.89 -2.40
CA THR A 341 10.57 -1.45 -1.04
C THR A 341 9.28 -2.21 -0.70
N ILE A 342 8.12 -1.70 -1.10
CA ILE A 342 6.81 -2.36 -0.92
C ILE A 342 6.78 -3.68 -1.67
N ILE A 343 7.25 -3.71 -2.91
CA ILE A 343 7.22 -4.93 -3.72
C ILE A 343 8.20 -5.98 -3.16
N ASP A 344 9.41 -5.59 -2.74
CA ASP A 344 10.36 -6.50 -2.10
C ASP A 344 9.78 -7.07 -0.79
N PHE A 345 9.10 -6.24 0.00
CA PHE A 345 8.41 -6.69 1.21
C PHE A 345 7.26 -7.66 0.91
N PHE A 346 6.46 -7.40 -0.11
CA PHE A 346 5.36 -8.27 -0.52
C PHE A 346 5.85 -9.63 -1.03
N GLU A 347 6.92 -9.65 -1.82
CA GLU A 347 7.54 -10.89 -2.29
C GLU A 347 8.04 -11.78 -1.14
N ALA A 348 8.49 -11.17 -0.04
CA ALA A 348 8.96 -11.88 1.14
C ALA A 348 7.82 -12.41 2.04
N HIS A 349 6.58 -11.90 1.88
CA HIS A 349 5.47 -12.18 2.80
C HIS A 349 4.21 -12.73 2.08
N PRO A 350 4.29 -13.84 1.33
CA PRO A 350 3.09 -14.47 0.79
C PRO A 350 2.18 -14.96 1.92
N LEU A 351 0.91 -15.16 1.62
CA LEU A 351 -0.04 -15.79 2.55
C LEU A 351 0.44 -17.21 2.87
N PRO A 352 0.46 -17.62 4.13
CA PRO A 352 0.93 -18.93 4.57
C PRO A 352 0.26 -20.14 3.91
#